data_7c91ea10c02a9a88b8aad6d93793e38f
#
_entry.id   7c91ea10c02a9a88b8aad6d93793e38f
#
_cell.length_a   1.000
_cell.length_b   1.000
_cell.length_c   1.000
_cell.angle_alpha   90.00
_cell.angle_beta   90.00
_cell.angle_gamma   90.00
#
_symmetry.space_group_name_H-M   'P 1'
#
loop_
_entity.id
_entity.type
_entity.pdbx_description
1 polymer ?
#
loop_
_entity_poly.entity_id
_entity_poly.type
_entity_poly.pdbx_seq_one_letter_code
_entity_poly.pdbx_strand_id
1 'polypeptide(L)'
;MSDAIGYAKQNDVYYLKISGALRHDGAAPLDALIERWFEHEKCDFSTVVIDLNEVVFMDSTAIGLLASIAREMLARGLNAPTVFSANPEITQLLQSLRLDEVFTLVQKTTTGIECISAPSDAGEQCGAAVILKAHEALVELNEANRVAFQSVIDLFRSELGG
;
A
#
# COMPACT_ATOMS: atom_id res chain seq x y z
N MET A 1 15.96 2.54 14.13
CA MET A 1 15.08 3.31 13.25
C MET A 1 13.64 2.96 13.58
N SER A 2 12.84 3.94 13.86
CA SER A 2 11.44 3.71 14.22
C SER A 2 10.60 3.46 12.97
N ASP A 3 9.56 2.67 13.13
CA ASP A 3 8.59 2.43 12.07
C ASP A 3 7.76 3.69 11.87
N ALA A 4 7.58 4.11 10.64
CA ALA A 4 6.88 5.35 10.36
C ALA A 4 6.21 5.32 8.98
N ILE A 5 5.09 6.04 8.90
CA ILE A 5 4.38 6.29 7.66
C ILE A 5 4.26 7.80 7.55
N GLY A 6 4.80 8.36 6.48
CA GLY A 6 4.75 9.79 6.23
C GLY A 6 4.19 10.07 4.84
N TYR A 7 3.61 11.25 4.66
CA TYR A 7 3.11 11.64 3.36
C TYR A 7 3.33 13.13 3.13
N ALA A 8 3.30 13.52 1.87
CA ALA A 8 3.37 14.92 1.46
C ALA A 8 2.60 15.08 0.16
N LYS A 9 2.08 16.26 -0.08
CA LYS A 9 1.48 16.62 -1.35
C LYS A 9 2.21 17.81 -1.92
N GLN A 10 2.72 17.67 -3.14
CA GLN A 10 3.33 18.77 -3.87
C GLN A 10 2.74 18.81 -5.27
N ASN A 11 2.16 19.94 -5.63
CA ASN A 11 1.44 20.08 -6.88
C ASN A 11 0.32 19.01 -6.93
N ASP A 12 0.30 18.18 -7.95
CA ASP A 12 -0.71 17.14 -8.11
C ASP A 12 -0.19 15.76 -7.71
N VAL A 13 0.90 15.68 -6.92
CA VAL A 13 1.55 14.43 -6.58
C VAL A 13 1.48 14.19 -5.07
N TYR A 14 0.97 13.04 -4.68
CA TYR A 14 1.11 12.55 -3.31
C TYR A 14 2.38 11.71 -3.19
N TYR A 15 3.14 11.98 -2.15
CA TYR A 15 4.33 11.22 -1.77
C TYR A 15 4.03 10.45 -0.50
N LEU A 16 4.27 9.14 -0.55
CA LEU A 16 4.10 8.26 0.60
C LEU A 16 5.46 7.66 0.93
N LYS A 17 5.91 7.83 2.17
CA LYS A 17 7.17 7.25 2.63
C LYS A 17 6.91 6.31 3.78
N ILE A 18 7.42 5.10 3.67
CA ILE A 18 7.30 4.08 4.70
C ILE A 18 8.71 3.72 5.17
N SER A 19 8.90 3.68 6.50
CA SER A 19 10.18 3.36 7.11
C SER A 19 10.00 2.24 8.12
N GLY A 20 11.04 1.40 8.26
CA GLY A 20 11.05 0.33 9.24
C GLY A 20 10.24 -0.88 8.78
N ALA A 21 9.54 -1.50 9.72
CA ALA A 21 8.69 -2.65 9.43
C ALA A 21 7.22 -2.23 9.38
N LEU A 22 6.52 -2.68 8.36
CA LEU A 22 5.08 -2.43 8.25
C LEU A 22 4.34 -3.75 8.22
N ARG A 23 3.61 -4.01 9.29
CA ARG A 23 2.83 -5.22 9.49
C ARG A 23 1.36 -4.88 9.66
N HIS A 24 0.53 -5.91 9.65
CA HIS A 24 -0.92 -5.74 9.77
C HIS A 24 -1.33 -4.97 11.04
N ASP A 25 -0.60 -5.13 12.13
CA ASP A 25 -0.91 -4.46 13.40
C ASP A 25 -0.53 -2.97 13.40
N GLY A 26 0.29 -2.53 12.46
CA GLY A 26 0.67 -1.12 12.31
C GLY A 26 0.14 -0.48 11.03
N ALA A 27 -0.75 -1.15 10.31
CA ALA A 27 -1.18 -0.70 8.98
C ALA A 27 -2.41 0.21 8.99
N ALA A 28 -3.09 0.39 10.13
CA ALA A 28 -4.29 1.20 10.20
C ALA A 28 -4.08 2.66 9.75
N PRO A 29 -2.97 3.34 10.08
CA PRO A 29 -2.73 4.69 9.58
C PRO A 29 -2.60 4.75 8.06
N LEU A 30 -2.00 3.73 7.45
CA LEU A 30 -1.89 3.67 5.99
C LEU A 30 -3.27 3.48 5.36
N ASP A 31 -4.08 2.58 5.90
CA ASP A 31 -5.43 2.37 5.41
C ASP A 31 -6.27 3.65 5.48
N ALA A 32 -6.21 4.35 6.61
CA ALA A 32 -6.96 5.60 6.80
C ALA A 32 -6.51 6.68 5.80
N LEU A 33 -5.22 6.76 5.54
CA LEU A 33 -4.66 7.70 4.57
C LEU A 33 -5.16 7.39 3.16
N ILE A 34 -5.15 6.12 2.77
CA ILE A 34 -5.62 5.68 1.46
C ILE A 34 -7.12 5.99 1.31
N GLU A 35 -7.92 5.69 2.32
CA GLU A 35 -9.35 6.00 2.29
C GLU A 35 -9.59 7.49 2.10
N ARG A 36 -8.81 8.32 2.75
CA ARG A 36 -8.94 9.77 2.62
C ARG A 36 -8.59 10.24 1.21
N TRP A 37 -7.53 9.68 0.63
CA TRP A 37 -7.11 10.06 -0.74
C TRP A 37 -8.16 9.73 -1.78
N PHE A 38 -8.90 8.64 -1.59
CA PHE A 38 -9.89 8.17 -2.57
C PHE A 38 -11.34 8.34 -2.08
N GLU A 39 -11.55 9.24 -1.11
CA GLU A 39 -12.85 9.51 -0.53
C GLU A 39 -13.85 10.03 -1.56
N HIS A 40 -13.37 10.80 -2.52
CA HIS A 40 -14.22 11.39 -3.56
C HIS A 40 -13.97 10.69 -4.90
N GLU A 41 -14.98 10.67 -5.76
CA GLU A 41 -14.84 10.11 -7.09
C GLU A 41 -13.76 10.81 -7.90
N LYS A 42 -13.61 12.12 -7.70
CA LYS A 42 -12.63 12.92 -8.42
C LYS A 42 -11.46 13.24 -7.49
N CYS A 43 -10.30 12.72 -7.84
CA CYS A 43 -9.09 12.97 -7.07
C CYS A 43 -8.54 14.37 -7.33
N ASP A 44 -7.95 14.96 -6.29
CA ASP A 44 -7.26 16.23 -6.40
C ASP A 44 -5.76 16.06 -6.70
N PHE A 45 -5.40 14.89 -7.20
CA PHE A 45 -4.01 14.55 -7.55
C PHE A 45 -4.00 13.70 -8.83
N SER A 46 -2.86 13.68 -9.50
CA SER A 46 -2.69 12.94 -10.75
C SER A 46 -1.85 11.67 -10.60
N THR A 47 -1.01 11.61 -9.59
CA THR A 47 -0.15 10.45 -9.39
C THR A 47 0.25 10.32 -7.93
N VAL A 48 0.77 9.13 -7.60
CA VAL A 48 1.30 8.82 -6.26
C VAL A 48 2.70 8.27 -6.42
N VAL A 49 3.61 8.73 -5.60
CA VAL A 49 4.97 8.22 -5.50
C VAL A 49 5.12 7.57 -4.13
N ILE A 50 5.59 6.34 -4.12
CA ILE A 50 5.76 5.55 -2.90
C ILE A 50 7.25 5.28 -2.70
N ASP A 51 7.81 5.71 -1.58
CA ASP A 51 9.21 5.51 -1.25
C ASP A 51 9.33 4.42 -0.20
N LEU A 52 9.91 3.29 -0.60
CA LEU A 52 10.12 2.14 0.27
C LEU A 52 11.60 1.92 0.61
N ASN A 53 12.46 2.92 0.35
CA ASN A 53 13.91 2.76 0.52
C ASN A 53 14.33 2.51 1.97
N GLU A 54 13.53 2.92 2.94
CA GLU A 54 13.84 2.71 4.35
C GLU A 54 13.01 1.59 4.98
N VAL A 55 12.26 0.86 4.17
CA VAL A 55 11.50 -0.31 4.63
C VAL A 55 12.43 -1.49 4.82
N VAL A 56 12.32 -2.16 5.97
CA VAL A 56 13.10 -3.38 6.26
C VAL A 56 12.23 -4.63 6.19
N PHE A 57 10.91 -4.50 6.33
CA PHE A 57 9.99 -5.62 6.28
C PHE A 57 8.57 -5.15 5.96
N MET A 58 7.84 -5.94 5.17
CA MET A 58 6.42 -5.73 4.93
C MET A 58 5.71 -7.08 4.88
N ASP A 59 4.55 -7.17 5.50
CA ASP A 59 3.72 -8.37 5.36
C ASP A 59 2.72 -8.21 4.20
N SER A 60 1.95 -9.25 3.93
CA SER A 60 1.00 -9.25 2.82
C SER A 60 -0.14 -8.23 3.01
N THR A 61 -0.50 -7.91 4.24
CA THR A 61 -1.51 -6.87 4.50
C THR A 61 -0.98 -5.51 4.06
N ALA A 62 0.25 -5.18 4.46
CA ALA A 62 0.87 -3.91 4.06
C ALA A 62 0.99 -3.81 2.54
N ILE A 63 1.48 -4.87 1.91
CA ILE A 63 1.64 -4.90 0.45
C ILE A 63 0.29 -4.79 -0.24
N GLY A 64 -0.73 -5.47 0.28
CA GLY A 64 -2.08 -5.39 -0.29
C GLY A 64 -2.68 -4.00 -0.20
N LEU A 65 -2.40 -3.25 0.86
CA LEU A 65 -2.84 -1.86 0.94
C LEU A 65 -2.16 -1.00 -0.13
N LEU A 66 -0.87 -1.21 -0.38
CA LEU A 66 -0.20 -0.51 -1.47
C LEU A 66 -0.81 -0.90 -2.83
N ALA A 67 -1.13 -2.18 -3.02
CA ALA A 67 -1.78 -2.64 -4.23
C ALA A 67 -3.14 -1.98 -4.43
N SER A 68 -3.86 -1.68 -3.34
CA SER A 68 -5.15 -1.01 -3.42
C SER A 68 -5.03 0.41 -3.97
N ILE A 69 -3.89 1.08 -3.72
CA ILE A 69 -3.64 2.40 -4.31
C ILE A 69 -3.59 2.27 -5.83
N ALA A 70 -2.85 1.29 -6.35
CA ALA A 70 -2.74 1.08 -7.79
C ALA A 70 -4.10 0.73 -8.40
N ARG A 71 -4.87 -0.12 -7.73
CA ARG A 71 -6.19 -0.52 -8.19
C ARG A 71 -7.13 0.68 -8.30
N GLU A 72 -7.15 1.53 -7.27
CA GLU A 72 -7.99 2.73 -7.30
C GLU A 72 -7.56 3.71 -8.39
N MET A 73 -6.25 3.88 -8.57
CA MET A 73 -5.77 4.78 -9.60
C MET A 73 -6.12 4.29 -11.00
N LEU A 74 -5.96 3.00 -11.24
CA LEU A 74 -6.33 2.42 -12.55
C LEU A 74 -7.84 2.53 -12.79
N ALA A 75 -8.65 2.28 -11.76
CA ALA A 75 -10.12 2.38 -11.89
C ALA A 75 -10.57 3.81 -12.22
N ARG A 76 -9.78 4.81 -11.87
CA ARG A 76 -10.09 6.22 -12.14
C ARG A 76 -9.41 6.74 -13.40
N GLY A 77 -8.75 5.87 -14.16
CA GLY A 77 -8.05 6.25 -15.38
C GLY A 77 -6.76 7.03 -15.14
N LEU A 78 -6.21 6.95 -13.95
CA LEU A 78 -4.95 7.61 -13.61
C LEU A 78 -3.76 6.71 -13.89
N ASN A 79 -2.58 7.30 -13.93
CA ASN A 79 -1.34 6.55 -14.17
C ASN A 79 -1.00 5.66 -12.98
N ALA A 80 -0.27 4.57 -13.24
CA ALA A 80 0.22 3.68 -12.20
C ALA A 80 1.11 4.45 -11.21
N PRO A 81 1.02 4.14 -9.90
CA PRO A 81 1.93 4.74 -8.93
C PRO A 81 3.37 4.35 -9.22
N THR A 82 4.30 5.24 -8.88
CA THR A 82 5.73 4.96 -8.95
C THR A 82 6.22 4.54 -7.57
N VAL A 83 6.95 3.42 -7.52
CA VAL A 83 7.51 2.90 -6.28
C VAL A 83 9.02 2.91 -6.36
N PHE A 84 9.66 3.57 -5.40
CA PHE A 84 11.12 3.60 -5.28
C PHE A 84 11.54 2.54 -4.24
N SER A 85 12.37 1.59 -4.67
CA SER A 85 12.90 0.55 -3.79
C SER A 85 14.30 0.17 -4.26
N ALA A 86 15.30 0.60 -3.50
CA ALA A 86 16.69 0.23 -3.75
C ALA A 86 17.08 -1.07 -3.06
N ASN A 87 16.25 -1.58 -2.14
CA ASN A 87 16.50 -2.82 -1.42
C ASN A 87 16.05 -4.01 -2.29
N PRO A 88 16.98 -4.89 -2.73
CA PRO A 88 16.62 -6.03 -3.58
C PRO A 88 15.60 -6.97 -2.96
N GLU A 89 15.61 -7.14 -1.64
CA GLU A 89 14.66 -8.03 -0.96
C GLU A 89 13.23 -7.50 -1.08
N ILE A 90 13.04 -6.20 -0.89
CA ILE A 90 11.72 -5.58 -1.03
C ILE A 90 11.28 -5.60 -2.49
N THR A 91 12.19 -5.30 -3.40
CA THR A 91 11.90 -5.34 -4.84
C THR A 91 11.46 -6.73 -5.27
N GLN A 92 12.18 -7.78 -4.82
CA GLN A 92 11.81 -9.16 -5.14
C GLN A 92 10.46 -9.54 -4.55
N LEU A 93 10.17 -9.08 -3.33
CA LEU A 93 8.89 -9.36 -2.70
C LEU A 93 7.74 -8.77 -3.52
N LEU A 94 7.88 -7.53 -3.97
CA LEU A 94 6.88 -6.89 -4.81
C LEU A 94 6.71 -7.62 -6.13
N GLN A 95 7.81 -8.01 -6.76
CA GLN A 95 7.79 -8.75 -8.03
C GLN A 95 7.17 -10.13 -7.87
N SER A 96 7.39 -10.80 -6.74
CA SER A 96 6.83 -12.12 -6.50
C SER A 96 5.29 -12.10 -6.45
N LEU A 97 4.72 -10.96 -6.10
CA LEU A 97 3.27 -10.76 -6.05
C LEU A 97 2.75 -10.03 -7.30
N ARG A 98 3.58 -9.88 -8.30
CA ARG A 98 3.24 -9.24 -9.59
C ARG A 98 2.87 -7.77 -9.46
N LEU A 99 3.40 -7.10 -8.45
CA LEU A 99 3.14 -5.66 -8.28
C LEU A 99 3.92 -4.81 -9.29
N ASP A 100 4.95 -5.38 -9.92
CA ASP A 100 5.65 -4.73 -11.03
C ASP A 100 4.74 -4.53 -12.25
N GLU A 101 3.60 -5.21 -12.32
CA GLU A 101 2.63 -5.03 -13.39
C GLU A 101 1.70 -3.84 -13.16
N VAL A 102 1.52 -3.43 -11.90
CA VAL A 102 0.60 -2.34 -11.54
C VAL A 102 1.30 -1.12 -10.94
N PHE A 103 2.58 -1.24 -10.65
CA PHE A 103 3.44 -0.13 -10.22
C PHE A 103 4.54 0.09 -11.24
N THR A 104 5.03 1.32 -11.33
CA THR A 104 6.30 1.59 -11.99
C THR A 104 7.39 1.47 -10.94
N LEU A 105 8.15 0.36 -10.96
CA LEU A 105 9.21 0.12 -9.98
C LEU A 105 10.49 0.80 -10.41
N VAL A 106 11.07 1.58 -9.52
CA VAL A 106 12.34 2.28 -9.76
C VAL A 106 13.32 1.85 -8.66
N GLN A 107 14.43 1.22 -9.06
CA GLN A 107 15.41 0.70 -8.13
C GLN A 107 16.46 1.76 -7.80
N LYS A 108 16.02 2.90 -7.29
CA LYS A 108 16.86 4.02 -6.92
C LYS A 108 16.36 4.64 -5.63
N THR A 109 17.23 5.39 -4.97
CA THR A 109 16.82 6.21 -3.84
C THR A 109 16.21 7.50 -4.36
N THR A 110 15.21 8.02 -3.64
CA THR A 110 14.66 9.33 -3.93
C THR A 110 15.44 10.39 -3.16
N THR A 111 15.42 11.62 -3.65
CA THR A 111 15.85 12.77 -2.87
C THR A 111 14.77 13.06 -1.82
N GLY A 112 15.22 13.42 -0.61
CA GLY A 112 14.31 13.60 0.51
C GLY A 112 13.26 14.67 0.28
N ILE A 113 12.02 14.29 0.47
CA ILE A 113 10.87 15.21 0.53
C ILE A 113 10.41 15.17 1.97
N GLU A 114 10.19 16.35 2.56
CA GLU A 114 9.68 16.41 3.92
C GLU A 114 8.25 15.91 3.95
N CYS A 115 8.02 14.90 4.76
CA CYS A 115 6.71 14.28 4.89
C CYS A 115 6.09 14.59 6.24
N ILE A 116 4.77 14.68 6.23
CA ILE A 116 3.97 14.79 7.44
C ILE A 116 3.66 13.37 7.89
N SER A 117 3.75 13.11 9.19
CA SER A 117 3.42 11.78 9.72
C SER A 117 1.93 11.49 9.53
N ALA A 118 1.61 10.26 9.11
CA ALA A 118 0.24 9.84 8.97
C ALA A 118 -0.44 9.83 10.36
N PRO A 119 -1.74 10.15 10.43
CA PRO A 119 -2.42 10.15 11.72
C PRO A 119 -2.40 8.77 12.38
N SER A 120 -1.97 8.73 13.63
CA SER A 120 -1.92 7.48 14.39
C SER A 120 -3.21 7.20 15.15
N ASP A 121 -4.18 8.09 15.05
CA ASP A 121 -5.47 7.97 15.74
C ASP A 121 -6.49 7.13 14.97
N ALA A 122 -6.08 6.53 13.88
CA ALA A 122 -6.95 5.69 13.05
C ALA A 122 -7.26 4.33 13.67
N GLY A 123 -6.80 4.11 14.90
CA GLY A 123 -6.97 2.86 15.61
C GLY A 123 -5.61 2.23 15.89
N GLU A 124 -5.56 1.45 16.95
CA GLU A 124 -4.31 0.85 17.40
C GLU A 124 -3.97 -0.41 16.61
N GLN A 125 -4.96 -1.04 16.01
CA GLN A 125 -4.76 -2.28 15.30
C GLN A 125 -5.53 -2.29 13.99
N CYS A 126 -4.94 -2.95 13.01
CA CYS A 126 -5.58 -3.22 11.73
C CYS A 126 -6.64 -4.30 11.94
N GLY A 127 -7.90 -3.94 11.79
CA GLY A 127 -9.01 -4.86 11.96
C GLY A 127 -9.11 -5.88 10.83
N ALA A 128 -9.95 -6.90 11.05
CA ALA A 128 -10.19 -7.95 10.05
C ALA A 128 -10.64 -7.38 8.70
N ALA A 129 -11.43 -6.31 8.73
CA ALA A 129 -11.90 -5.69 7.48
C ALA A 129 -10.76 -5.13 6.64
N VAL A 130 -9.74 -4.55 7.27
CA VAL A 130 -8.58 -4.00 6.56
C VAL A 130 -7.73 -5.13 5.99
N ILE A 131 -7.51 -6.19 6.77
CA ILE A 131 -6.75 -7.35 6.31
C ILE A 131 -7.46 -7.99 5.11
N LEU A 132 -8.78 -8.15 5.18
CA LEU A 132 -9.57 -8.68 4.09
C LEU A 132 -9.44 -7.82 2.84
N LYS A 133 -9.61 -6.51 2.97
CA LYS A 133 -9.51 -5.57 1.86
C LYS A 133 -8.15 -5.64 1.18
N ALA A 134 -7.07 -5.70 1.97
CA ALA A 134 -5.72 -5.78 1.45
C ALA A 134 -5.51 -7.06 0.64
N HIS A 135 -5.97 -8.19 1.15
CA HIS A 135 -5.81 -9.46 0.46
C HIS A 135 -6.70 -9.57 -0.77
N GLU A 136 -7.89 -8.98 -0.73
CA GLU A 136 -8.74 -8.89 -1.92
C GLU A 136 -8.04 -8.11 -3.03
N ALA A 137 -7.33 -7.04 -2.69
CA ALA A 137 -6.57 -6.29 -3.69
C ALA A 137 -5.48 -7.16 -4.33
N LEU A 138 -4.82 -8.00 -3.55
CA LEU A 138 -3.79 -8.89 -4.08
C LEU A 138 -4.37 -9.97 -5.00
N VAL A 139 -5.48 -10.59 -4.62
CA VAL A 139 -6.06 -11.67 -5.45
C VAL A 139 -6.66 -11.14 -6.74
N GLU A 140 -7.08 -9.90 -6.77
CA GLU A 140 -7.59 -9.28 -8.00
C GLU A 140 -6.50 -9.01 -9.03
N LEU A 141 -5.23 -9.01 -8.61
CA LEU A 141 -4.12 -8.75 -9.52
C LEU A 141 -3.88 -9.91 -10.50
N ASN A 142 -3.92 -11.16 -10.00
CA ASN A 142 -3.62 -12.31 -10.84
C ASN A 142 -4.03 -13.61 -10.14
N GLU A 143 -4.07 -14.69 -10.91
CA GLU A 143 -4.49 -16.00 -10.44
C GLU A 143 -3.53 -16.62 -9.42
N ALA A 144 -2.22 -16.37 -9.55
CA ALA A 144 -1.25 -16.89 -8.59
C ALA A 144 -1.50 -16.31 -7.19
N ASN A 145 -1.83 -15.02 -7.12
CA ASN A 145 -2.17 -14.39 -5.85
C ASN A 145 -3.50 -14.94 -5.31
N ARG A 146 -4.46 -15.24 -6.18
CA ARG A 146 -5.71 -15.86 -5.78
C ARG A 146 -5.46 -17.20 -5.11
N VAL A 147 -4.64 -18.04 -5.71
CA VAL A 147 -4.28 -19.34 -5.13
C VAL A 147 -3.60 -19.15 -3.78
N ALA A 148 -2.70 -18.18 -3.68
CA ALA A 148 -1.94 -17.95 -2.44
C ALA A 148 -2.79 -17.42 -1.30
N PHE A 149 -3.79 -16.58 -1.56
CA PHE A 149 -4.47 -15.82 -0.51
C PHE A 149 -5.97 -16.08 -0.37
N GLN A 150 -6.58 -16.91 -1.22
CA GLN A 150 -8.03 -17.12 -1.16
C GLN A 150 -8.47 -17.69 0.19
N SER A 151 -7.68 -18.57 0.78
CA SER A 151 -8.03 -19.14 2.08
C SER A 151 -8.04 -18.08 3.19
N VAL A 152 -7.15 -17.09 3.10
CA VAL A 152 -7.12 -15.97 4.04
C VAL A 152 -8.39 -15.14 3.88
N ILE A 153 -8.79 -14.87 2.65
CA ILE A 153 -10.01 -14.11 2.37
C ILE A 153 -11.23 -14.83 2.92
N ASP A 154 -11.34 -16.14 2.67
CA ASP A 154 -12.48 -16.93 3.12
C ASP A 154 -12.57 -16.90 4.65
N LEU A 155 -11.44 -17.00 5.35
CA LEU A 155 -11.40 -16.96 6.81
C LEU A 155 -11.92 -15.61 7.33
N PHE A 156 -11.42 -14.50 6.80
CA PHE A 156 -11.82 -13.17 7.28
C PHE A 156 -13.23 -12.81 6.89
N ARG A 157 -13.72 -13.25 5.74
CA ARG A 157 -15.14 -13.08 5.38
C ARG A 157 -16.05 -13.81 6.35
N SER A 158 -15.65 -15.01 6.76
CA SER A 158 -16.41 -15.78 7.74
C SER A 158 -16.49 -15.04 9.07
N GLU A 159 -15.39 -14.43 9.52
CA GLU A 159 -15.38 -13.66 10.77
C GLU A 159 -16.22 -12.40 10.70
N LEU A 160 -16.30 -11.76 9.54
CA LEU A 160 -17.00 -10.49 9.38
C LEU A 160 -18.47 -10.68 8.98
N GLY A 161 -18.76 -11.73 8.24
CA GLY A 161 -20.10 -11.97 7.71
C GLY A 161 -21.02 -12.78 8.61
N GLY A 162 -20.51 -13.25 9.72
CA GLY A 162 -21.28 -14.05 10.65
C GLY A 162 -21.29 -15.50 10.27
#